data_5462bb67ef5550ba8c4d2668f6ecb77c
#
_entry.id   5462bb67ef5550ba8c4d2668f6ecb77c
#
_cell.length_a   1.000
_cell.length_b   1.000
_cell.length_c   1.000
_cell.angle_alpha   90.00
_cell.angle_beta   90.00
_cell.angle_gamma   90.00
#
_symmetry.space_group_name_H-M   'P 1'
#
loop_
_entity.id
_entity.type
_entity.pdbx_description
1 polymer ?
#
loop_
_entity_poly.entity_id
_entity_poly.type
_entity_poly.pdbx_seq_one_letter_code
_entity_poly.pdbx_strand_id
1 'polypeptide(L)'
;MPKKILAVDDERAIVRLVQINLERQGYQVVTAYDGKEALEKIATEKPDLVVLDVMMPYMDGFEVLQQLRKNPETRDLPVIMLTAKAQDTDVFRGYTSGVDLYLTKPFNPMELVSFVKRIFSSMESNDGGNVLDLG
;
A
#
# COMPACT_ATOMS: atom_id res chain seq x y z
N MET A 1 -18.44 -7.11 2.61
CA MET A 1 -17.23 -7.23 3.44
C MET A 1 -16.35 -6.03 3.25
N PRO A 2 -15.87 -5.43 4.31
CA PRO A 2 -15.00 -4.28 4.15
C PRO A 2 -13.67 -4.72 3.53
N LYS A 3 -13.06 -3.83 2.79
CA LYS A 3 -11.73 -4.07 2.26
C LYS A 3 -10.73 -4.03 3.40
N LYS A 4 -9.70 -4.85 3.30
CA LYS A 4 -8.67 -4.95 4.33
C LYS A 4 -7.37 -4.32 3.81
N ILE A 5 -6.78 -3.46 4.61
CA ILE A 5 -5.56 -2.75 4.25
C ILE A 5 -4.48 -3.08 5.27
N LEU A 6 -3.27 -3.37 4.80
CA LEU A 6 -2.13 -3.57 5.67
C LEU A 6 -1.31 -2.27 5.70
N ALA A 7 -1.06 -1.75 6.89
CA ALA A 7 -0.26 -0.54 7.08
C ALA A 7 1.09 -0.93 7.66
N VAL A 8 2.17 -0.59 6.97
CA VAL A 8 3.54 -1.00 7.34
C VAL A 8 4.45 0.20 7.46
N ASP A 9 5.04 0.40 8.63
CA ASP A 9 6.02 1.45 8.86
C ASP A 9 6.72 1.11 10.17
N ASP A 10 8.01 1.36 10.29
CA ASP A 10 8.70 1.10 11.54
C ASP A 10 8.40 2.18 12.58
N GLU A 11 7.84 3.31 12.17
CA GLU A 11 7.40 4.34 13.11
C GLU A 11 5.96 4.06 13.50
N ARG A 12 5.76 3.67 14.75
CA ARG A 12 4.42 3.29 15.23
C ARG A 12 3.40 4.42 15.11
N ALA A 13 3.87 5.67 15.25
CA ALA A 13 2.97 6.83 15.14
C ALA A 13 2.40 6.93 13.72
N ILE A 14 3.18 6.61 12.71
CA ILE A 14 2.72 6.65 11.33
C ILE A 14 1.70 5.53 11.09
N VAL A 15 2.01 4.32 11.57
CA VAL A 15 1.07 3.19 11.43
C VAL A 15 -0.26 3.55 12.08
N ARG A 16 -0.22 4.16 13.27
CA ARG A 16 -1.44 4.52 13.96
C ARG A 16 -2.22 5.59 13.22
N LEU A 17 -1.53 6.57 12.66
CA LEU A 17 -2.16 7.62 11.88
C LEU A 17 -2.89 7.03 10.67
N VAL A 18 -2.22 6.14 9.95
CA VAL A 18 -2.80 5.47 8.80
C VAL A 18 -4.01 4.64 9.23
N GLN A 19 -3.85 3.87 10.30
CA GLN A 19 -4.89 2.98 10.79
C GLN A 19 -6.16 3.76 11.16
N ILE A 20 -6.01 4.79 11.98
CA ILE A 20 -7.16 5.56 12.46
C ILE A 20 -7.92 6.17 11.29
N ASN A 21 -7.20 6.77 10.36
CA ASN A 21 -7.85 7.47 9.26
C ASN A 21 -8.55 6.51 8.29
N LEU A 22 -7.95 5.35 8.04
CA LEU A 22 -8.59 4.39 7.14
C LEU A 22 -9.75 3.67 7.82
N GLU A 23 -9.63 3.36 9.12
CA GLU A 23 -10.73 2.72 9.83
C GLU A 23 -11.95 3.64 9.91
N ARG A 24 -11.75 4.94 9.98
CA ARG A 24 -12.86 5.89 9.95
C ARG A 24 -13.64 5.83 8.64
N GLN A 25 -13.01 5.35 7.59
CA GLN A 25 -13.67 5.24 6.29
C GLN A 25 -14.34 3.87 6.10
N GLY A 26 -14.29 3.03 7.12
CA GLY A 26 -14.93 1.73 7.05
C GLY A 26 -14.02 0.59 6.61
N TYR A 27 -12.74 0.84 6.40
CA TYR A 27 -11.81 -0.21 6.03
C TYR A 27 -11.36 -0.98 7.27
N GLN A 28 -11.00 -2.24 7.08
CA GLN A 28 -10.38 -3.03 8.12
C GLN A 28 -8.87 -2.83 7.95
N VAL A 29 -8.14 -2.58 9.01
CA VAL A 29 -6.71 -2.31 8.91
C VAL A 29 -5.95 -3.29 9.80
N VAL A 30 -4.95 -3.95 9.22
CA VAL A 30 -3.98 -4.74 9.97
C VAL A 30 -2.65 -4.01 9.89
N THR A 31 -1.77 -4.26 10.82
CA THR A 31 -0.54 -3.47 10.94
C THR A 31 0.69 -4.34 10.98
N ALA A 32 1.82 -3.80 10.53
CA ALA A 32 3.13 -4.44 10.62
C ALA A 32 4.18 -3.37 10.79
N TYR A 33 5.28 -3.69 11.44
CA TYR A 33 6.29 -2.69 11.79
C TYR A 33 7.64 -2.94 11.17
N ASP A 34 7.76 -3.96 10.35
CA ASP A 34 8.97 -4.22 9.56
C ASP A 34 8.62 -5.08 8.35
N GLY A 35 9.59 -5.27 7.47
CA GLY A 35 9.34 -5.98 6.21
C GLY A 35 9.00 -7.45 6.39
N LYS A 36 9.64 -8.09 7.35
CA LYS A 36 9.39 -9.51 7.59
C LYS A 36 7.97 -9.70 8.10
N GLU A 37 7.56 -8.89 9.06
CA GLU A 37 6.21 -8.95 9.60
C GLU A 37 5.20 -8.63 8.51
N ALA A 38 5.52 -7.68 7.64
CA ALA A 38 4.65 -7.34 6.52
C ALA A 38 4.40 -8.55 5.62
N LEU A 39 5.46 -9.27 5.25
CA LEU A 39 5.30 -10.44 4.39
C LEU A 39 4.48 -11.53 5.08
N GLU A 40 4.67 -11.71 6.38
CA GLU A 40 3.88 -12.68 7.15
C GLU A 40 2.41 -12.30 7.16
N LYS A 41 2.12 -11.02 7.40
CA LYS A 41 0.74 -10.55 7.46
C LYS A 41 0.08 -10.61 6.09
N ILE A 42 0.82 -10.36 5.03
CA ILE A 42 0.27 -10.47 3.68
C ILE A 42 -0.15 -11.91 3.41
N ALA A 43 0.68 -12.87 3.82
CA ALA A 43 0.37 -14.28 3.59
C ALA A 43 -0.83 -14.73 4.41
N THR A 44 -0.95 -14.29 5.65
CA THR A 44 -2.00 -14.78 6.55
C THR A 44 -3.28 -13.97 6.49
N GLU A 45 -3.17 -12.65 6.34
CA GLU A 45 -4.34 -11.77 6.35
C GLU A 45 -4.90 -11.47 4.97
N LYS A 46 -4.12 -11.69 3.94
CA LYS A 46 -4.52 -11.47 2.55
C LYS A 46 -5.18 -10.10 2.34
N PRO A 47 -4.44 -9.02 2.60
CA PRO A 47 -5.02 -7.68 2.46
C PRO A 47 -5.35 -7.37 1.00
N ASP A 48 -6.20 -6.38 0.82
CA ASP A 48 -6.60 -5.93 -0.52
C ASP A 48 -5.70 -4.79 -1.03
N LEU A 49 -4.93 -4.19 -0.13
CA LEU A 49 -4.01 -3.10 -0.47
C LEU A 49 -2.99 -2.97 0.65
N VAL A 50 -1.77 -2.55 0.30
CA VAL A 50 -0.71 -2.34 1.28
C VAL A 50 -0.24 -0.89 1.23
N VAL A 51 -0.14 -0.24 2.39
CA VAL A 51 0.52 1.05 2.54
C VAL A 51 1.86 0.75 3.17
N LEU A 52 2.94 1.03 2.48
CA LEU A 52 4.26 0.47 2.79
C LEU A 52 5.34 1.55 2.81
N ASP A 53 6.01 1.68 3.95
CA ASP A 53 7.13 2.62 4.09
C ASP A 53 8.32 2.15 3.26
N VAL A 54 9.00 3.06 2.61
CA VAL A 54 10.20 2.75 1.83
C VAL A 54 11.36 2.42 2.75
N MET A 55 11.61 3.28 3.74
CA MET A 55 12.82 3.17 4.57
C MET A 55 12.55 2.46 5.88
N MET A 56 12.89 1.19 5.94
CA MET A 56 12.79 0.41 7.16
C MET A 56 14.07 -0.37 7.37
N PRO A 57 14.45 -0.65 8.61
CA PRO A 57 15.66 -1.44 8.86
C PRO A 57 15.52 -2.87 8.39
N TYR A 58 16.64 -3.48 8.05
CA TYR A 58 16.76 -4.89 7.64
C TYR A 58 16.18 -5.20 6.27
N MET A 59 14.91 -4.99 6.06
CA MET A 59 14.26 -5.22 4.78
C MET A 59 13.44 -3.98 4.44
N ASP A 60 13.85 -3.22 3.44
CA ASP A 60 13.15 -1.99 3.08
C ASP A 60 11.90 -2.28 2.24
N GLY A 61 11.13 -1.22 1.97
CA GLY A 61 9.88 -1.37 1.24
C GLY A 61 10.04 -1.91 -0.17
N PHE A 62 11.13 -1.56 -0.84
CA PHE A 62 11.34 -2.07 -2.19
C PHE A 62 11.61 -3.57 -2.20
N GLU A 63 12.28 -4.07 -1.17
CA GLU A 63 12.51 -5.50 -1.05
C GLU A 63 11.21 -6.24 -0.80
N VAL A 64 10.34 -5.68 0.04
CA VAL A 64 9.02 -6.25 0.25
C VAL A 64 8.25 -6.28 -1.08
N LEU A 65 8.27 -5.16 -1.79
CA LEU A 65 7.58 -5.05 -3.06
C LEU A 65 8.07 -6.10 -4.07
N GLN A 66 9.38 -6.30 -4.14
CA GLN A 66 9.93 -7.31 -5.06
C GLN A 66 9.40 -8.70 -4.74
N GLN A 67 9.32 -9.03 -3.45
CA GLN A 67 8.77 -10.32 -3.05
C GLN A 67 7.32 -10.46 -3.49
N LEU A 68 6.54 -9.39 -3.34
CA LEU A 68 5.13 -9.43 -3.73
C LEU A 68 4.98 -9.64 -5.23
N ARG A 69 5.79 -8.96 -6.02
CA ARG A 69 5.65 -9.02 -7.49
C ARG A 69 6.14 -10.34 -8.07
N LYS A 70 6.97 -11.08 -7.33
CA LYS A 70 7.43 -12.39 -7.76
C LYS A 70 6.43 -13.50 -7.45
N ASN A 71 5.53 -13.26 -6.51
CA ASN A 71 4.58 -14.29 -6.08
C ASN A 71 3.28 -14.12 -6.85
N PRO A 72 2.84 -15.14 -7.60
CA PRO A 72 1.60 -15.02 -8.38
C PRO A 72 0.39 -14.64 -7.56
N GLU A 73 0.37 -14.97 -6.27
CA GLU A 73 -0.77 -14.67 -5.41
C GLU A 73 -0.83 -13.19 -5.02
N THR A 74 0.28 -12.47 -5.09
CA THR A 74 0.34 -11.08 -4.67
C THR A 74 0.83 -10.15 -5.78
N ARG A 75 1.06 -10.69 -6.96
CA ARG A 75 1.63 -9.92 -8.05
C ARG A 75 0.84 -8.65 -8.39
N ASP A 76 -0.48 -8.72 -8.26
CA ASP A 76 -1.33 -7.59 -8.59
C ASP A 76 -1.86 -6.84 -7.36
N LEU A 77 -1.34 -7.14 -6.19
CA LEU A 77 -1.75 -6.47 -4.95
C LEU A 77 -1.34 -5.00 -5.03
N PRO A 78 -2.29 -4.06 -4.90
CA PRO A 78 -1.93 -2.64 -5.00
C PRO A 78 -1.10 -2.19 -3.81
N VAL A 79 -0.09 -1.36 -4.09
CA VAL A 79 0.84 -0.87 -3.07
C VAL A 79 0.98 0.64 -3.20
N ILE A 80 0.77 1.33 -2.08
CA ILE A 80 1.09 2.76 -1.96
C ILE A 80 2.36 2.83 -1.12
N MET A 81 3.41 3.44 -1.66
CA MET A 81 4.67 3.58 -0.94
C MET A 81 4.74 4.93 -0.24
N LEU A 82 5.13 4.92 1.02
CA LEU A 82 5.37 6.16 1.78
C LEU A 82 6.86 6.45 1.73
N THR A 83 7.23 7.64 1.28
CA THR A 83 8.63 8.00 1.14
C THR A 83 8.90 9.32 1.87
N ALA A 84 10.07 9.44 2.50
CA ALA A 84 10.41 10.62 3.27
C ALA A 84 10.62 11.84 2.37
N LYS A 85 11.14 11.65 1.18
CA LYS A 85 11.42 12.74 0.28
C LYS A 85 11.29 12.29 -1.15
N ALA A 86 10.99 13.23 -2.00
CA ALA A 86 10.94 12.96 -3.42
C ALA A 86 12.24 12.35 -3.93
N GLN A 87 13.38 12.69 -3.32
CA GLN A 87 14.64 12.16 -3.77
C GLN A 87 14.82 10.69 -3.49
N ASP A 88 14.12 10.20 -2.45
CA ASP A 88 14.29 8.80 -2.10
C ASP A 88 13.73 7.96 -3.20
N THR A 89 13.03 8.57 -4.05
CA THR A 89 12.45 7.82 -5.09
C THR A 89 13.38 7.72 -6.20
N ASP A 90 14.50 8.19 -6.05
CA ASP A 90 15.37 7.96 -7.04
C ASP A 90 15.70 6.59 -6.99
N VAL A 91 15.45 6.23 -6.12
CA VAL A 91 15.20 5.14 -6.23
C VAL A 91 14.15 4.93 -7.17
N PHE A 92 14.03 5.54 -8.21
CA PHE A 92 13.17 5.37 -9.25
C PHE A 92 13.05 3.99 -9.69
N ARG A 93 13.96 3.19 -9.44
CA ARG A 93 13.85 1.79 -9.67
C ARG A 93 12.61 1.26 -8.96
N GLY A 94 12.10 2.03 -8.01
CA GLY A 94 10.91 1.61 -7.30
C GLY A 94 9.70 1.52 -8.16
N TYR A 95 9.47 2.50 -9.01
CA TYR A 95 8.25 2.43 -9.76
C TYR A 95 8.40 1.51 -10.94
N THR A 96 9.58 1.15 -11.32
CA THR A 96 9.73 0.12 -12.32
C THR A 96 9.43 -1.23 -11.70
N SER A 97 9.30 -1.28 -10.37
CA SER A 97 8.98 -2.52 -9.68
C SER A 97 7.51 -2.67 -9.39
N GLY A 98 6.67 -1.80 -9.92
CA GLY A 98 5.24 -1.97 -9.80
C GLY A 98 4.59 -1.32 -8.59
N VAL A 99 5.05 -0.14 -8.22
CA VAL A 99 4.38 0.67 -7.20
C VAL A 99 3.20 1.36 -7.86
N ASP A 100 2.04 1.31 -7.22
CA ASP A 100 0.85 1.95 -7.78
C ASP A 100 0.84 3.45 -7.50
N LEU A 101 1.41 3.87 -6.38
CA LEU A 101 1.42 5.28 -6.03
C LEU A 101 2.44 5.56 -4.96
N TYR A 102 3.08 6.72 -5.04
CA TYR A 102 3.97 7.20 -3.98
C TYR A 102 3.31 8.35 -3.24
N LEU A 103 3.51 8.40 -1.92
CA LEU A 103 3.00 9.47 -1.09
C LEU A 103 4.16 9.96 -0.21
N THR A 104 4.49 11.25 -0.29
CA THR A 104 5.64 11.80 0.43
C THR A 104 5.28 12.18 1.86
N LYS A 105 6.12 11.77 2.81
CA LYS A 105 5.98 12.16 4.21
C LYS A 105 6.58 13.55 4.43
N PRO A 106 5.98 14.38 5.26
CA PRO A 106 4.71 14.17 5.91
C PRO A 106 3.56 14.29 4.92
N PHE A 107 2.55 13.44 5.08
CA PHE A 107 1.42 13.43 4.15
C PHE A 107 0.15 13.86 4.88
N ASN A 108 -0.80 14.34 4.09
CA ASN A 108 -2.13 14.64 4.62
C ASN A 108 -2.91 13.32 4.67
N PRO A 109 -3.40 12.91 5.84
CA PRO A 109 -4.15 11.65 5.93
C PRO A 109 -5.35 11.57 4.98
N MET A 110 -5.98 12.71 4.70
CA MET A 110 -7.12 12.70 3.77
C MET A 110 -6.67 12.47 2.33
N GLU A 111 -5.44 12.84 2.01
CA GLU A 111 -4.87 12.55 0.71
C GLU A 111 -4.68 11.04 0.56
N LEU A 112 -4.17 10.39 1.60
CA LEU A 112 -4.04 8.94 1.61
C LEU A 112 -5.41 8.27 1.43
N VAL A 113 -6.41 8.74 2.17
CA VAL A 113 -7.78 8.20 2.05
C VAL A 113 -8.27 8.32 0.62
N SER A 114 -8.05 9.47 0.02
CA SER A 114 -8.49 9.73 -1.35
C SER A 114 -7.83 8.77 -2.33
N PHE A 115 -6.53 8.54 -2.17
CA PHE A 115 -5.80 7.63 -3.06
C PHE A 115 -6.26 6.19 -2.88
N VAL A 116 -6.51 5.77 -1.65
CA VAL A 116 -7.01 4.42 -1.38
C VAL A 116 -8.36 4.21 -2.06
N LYS A 117 -9.25 5.17 -1.92
CA LYS A 117 -10.57 5.08 -2.54
C LYS A 117 -10.46 5.02 -4.06
N ARG A 118 -9.56 5.81 -4.63
CA ARG A 118 -9.37 5.84 -6.07
C ARG A 118 -8.87 4.51 -6.60
N ILE A 119 -7.92 3.90 -5.88
CA ILE A 119 -7.39 2.60 -6.29
C ILE A 119 -8.48 1.54 -6.26
N PHE A 120 -9.27 1.49 -5.18
CA PHE A 120 -10.33 0.50 -5.09
C PHE A 120 -11.42 0.73 -6.13
N SER A 121 -11.76 1.98 -6.41
CA SER A 121 -12.74 2.29 -7.44
C SER A 121 -12.26 1.86 -8.82
N SER A 122 -10.99 2.07 -9.09
CA SER A 122 -10.41 1.70 -10.37
C SER A 122 -10.44 0.18 -10.55
N MET A 123 -10.15 -0.57 -9.49
CA MET A 123 -10.19 -2.02 -9.55
C MET A 123 -11.61 -2.52 -9.80
N GLU A 124 -12.60 -1.90 -9.18
CA GLU A 124 -13.98 -2.29 -9.36
C GLU A 124 -14.46 -1.98 -10.78
N SER A 125 -14.04 -0.86 -11.32
CA SER A 125 -14.39 -0.51 -12.69
C SER A 125 -13.83 -1.52 -13.66
N ASN A 126 -12.59 -1.94 -13.44
CA ASN A 126 -11.98 -2.93 -14.31
C ASN A 126 -12.71 -4.26 -14.22
N ASP A 127 -13.13 -4.62 -13.03
CA ASP A 127 -13.86 -5.86 -12.86
C ASP A 127 -15.24 -5.78 -13.49
N GLY A 128 -15.86 -4.63 -13.46
CA GLY A 128 -17.17 -4.43 -14.04
C GLY A 128 -17.11 -4.40 -15.54
N GLY A 129 -16.02 -4.48 -16.03
CA GLY A 129 -15.84 -4.44 -17.45
C GLY A 129 -16.06 -3.09 -17.98
N ASN A 130 -16.22 -2.88 -17.93
CA ASN A 130 -16.35 -2.06 -18.33
C ASN A 130 -16.40 -1.63 -19.18
N VAL A 131 -16.64 -1.68 -19.32
CA VAL A 131 -16.81 -1.44 -20.05
C VAL A 131 -17.31 -0.43 -20.53
N LEU A 132 -17.72 -0.14 -20.36
CA LEU A 132 -18.15 0.75 -20.59
C LEU A 132 -17.76 1.67 -20.94
N ASP A 133 -17.32 1.66 -20.69
CA ASP A 133 -16.88 2.40 -20.86
C ASP A 133 -16.62 2.78 -21.69
N LEU A 134 -16.86 2.67 -22.01
CA LEU A 134 -16.59 3.00 -22.67
C LEU A 134 -16.66 3.62 -23.09
N GLY A 135 -16.77 3.79 -22.95
CA GLY A 135 -16.66 4.31 -23.23
C GLY A 135 -16.67 4.77 -23.36
#